data_71ca4ff500b938c009dca7af07ad5377
#
_entry.id   71ca4ff500b938c009dca7af07ad5377
#
_cell.length_a   1.000
_cell.length_b   1.000
_cell.length_c   1.000
_cell.angle_alpha   90.00
_cell.angle_beta   90.00
_cell.angle_gamma   90.00
#
_symmetry.space_group_name_H-M   'P 1'
#
loop_
_entity.id
_entity.type
_entity.pdbx_description
1 polymer ?
#
loop_
_entity_poly.entity_id
_entity_poly.type
_entity_poly.pdbx_seq_one_letter_code
_entity_poly.pdbx_strand_id
1 'polypeptide(L)'
;MKKKWIFSVILMTSIYVCTACGTENEHVAQGMQYVEENLYKEAVTSFEKAKEKGEDVRQVYRGLGIAYMGLADYPKAIEAFLEALDSSNGILDSMDYDINYYLAAAYYKNGQLKESENTYNAIIDLDSRDAIAYELRGKIRLELGRYEDAMEDFDRAIELEEKDYDMLLEIYKVLENEGYGEAGRSYLEKALEEGEKSMTQTQKGMMYYFMGEYEEARQILEKEKNTGKQAVTYLGMTYEKLGDYNYACSLYNNYLLAEPDATLYNQLGMCKLQMEDYEAALTSFQKGLEMENCPCIQSLKFNEIVAYEYLGEFQKAKILMDSYLLTYPDDEEAKREYEFLKTR
;
A
#
# COMPACT_ATOMS: atom_id res chain seq x y z
N MET A 1 -22.84 0.88 -10.66
CA MET A 1 -21.55 0.16 -10.80
C MET A 1 -20.56 0.93 -9.97
N LYS A 2 -20.24 0.42 -8.78
CA LYS A 2 -19.44 1.12 -7.76
C LYS A 2 -17.96 0.96 -8.09
N LYS A 3 -17.25 2.08 -8.22
CA LYS A 3 -15.80 2.11 -8.44
C LYS A 3 -15.12 1.80 -7.10
N LYS A 4 -14.48 0.64 -6.98
CA LYS A 4 -13.55 0.36 -5.88
C LYS A 4 -12.22 1.01 -6.21
N TRP A 5 -11.86 2.02 -5.47
CA TRP A 5 -10.57 2.70 -5.54
C TRP A 5 -9.94 2.62 -4.16
N ILE A 6 -9.16 1.60 -3.96
CA ILE A 6 -8.24 1.50 -2.81
C ILE A 6 -6.85 1.42 -3.41
N PHE A 7 -5.84 1.90 -2.76
CA PHE A 7 -4.43 1.92 -3.11
C PHE A 7 -3.87 0.61 -3.72
N SER A 8 -4.57 0.07 -4.65
CA SER A 8 -4.19 -0.84 -5.71
C SER A 8 -4.92 -0.37 -6.93
N VAL A 9 -4.56 0.80 -7.43
CA VAL A 9 -4.96 1.23 -8.75
C VAL A 9 -4.17 0.40 -9.74
N ILE A 10 -4.56 -0.86 -9.89
CA ILE A 10 -4.25 -1.61 -11.09
C ILE A 10 -5.35 -1.31 -12.06
N LEU A 11 -5.02 -0.41 -12.94
CA LEU A 11 -5.72 -0.07 -14.13
C LEU A 11 -5.97 -1.33 -14.96
N MET A 12 -7.22 -1.79 -15.05
CA MET A 12 -7.69 -2.50 -16.22
C MET A 12 -8.60 -1.56 -16.99
N THR A 13 -8.02 -0.76 -17.86
CA THR A 13 -8.75 -0.15 -18.96
C THR A 13 -8.31 -0.80 -20.25
N SER A 14 -9.25 -1.53 -20.84
CA SER A 14 -9.16 -2.04 -22.20
C SER A 14 -8.69 -0.95 -23.16
N ILE A 15 -7.58 -1.23 -23.83
CA ILE A 15 -7.04 -0.44 -24.92
C ILE A 15 -8.06 -0.46 -26.07
N TYR A 16 -8.85 0.59 -26.22
CA TYR A 16 -9.42 0.93 -27.52
C TYR A 16 -8.36 1.77 -28.24
N VAL A 17 -7.57 1.11 -29.07
CA VAL A 17 -6.79 1.79 -30.09
C VAL A 17 -7.77 2.40 -31.09
N CYS A 18 -8.17 3.63 -30.86
CA CYS A 18 -8.70 4.48 -31.91
C CYS A 18 -7.53 5.05 -32.72
N THR A 19 -7.14 4.33 -33.77
CA THR A 19 -6.34 4.91 -34.85
C THR A 19 -7.24 5.81 -35.67
N ALA A 20 -7.29 7.10 -35.34
CA ALA A 20 -7.49 8.24 -36.27
C ALA A 20 -7.93 9.48 -35.49
N CYS A 21 -6.99 10.29 -35.04
CA CYS A 21 -6.95 11.76 -35.16
C CYS A 21 -5.71 12.27 -34.40
N GLY A 22 -4.93 13.14 -35.07
CA GLY A 22 -3.61 13.58 -34.72
C GLY A 22 -3.29 13.87 -33.25
N THR A 23 -2.16 13.46 -32.88
CA THR A 23 -1.06 14.05 -32.10
C THR A 23 -1.31 15.06 -30.97
N GLU A 24 -2.52 15.24 -30.42
CA GLU A 24 -2.74 16.31 -29.44
C GLU A 24 -2.18 16.01 -28.04
N ASN A 25 -1.94 14.75 -27.65
CA ASN A 25 -1.38 14.36 -26.34
C ASN A 25 -0.53 13.08 -26.43
N GLU A 26 0.32 12.96 -27.44
CA GLU A 26 1.14 11.75 -27.67
C GLU A 26 2.12 11.49 -26.51
N HIS A 27 2.80 12.56 -26.04
CA HIS A 27 3.79 12.43 -24.96
C HIS A 27 3.13 12.26 -23.60
N VAL A 28 1.93 12.84 -23.39
CA VAL A 28 1.13 12.56 -22.19
C VAL A 28 0.76 11.08 -22.15
N ALA A 29 0.25 10.52 -23.24
CA ALA A 29 -0.11 9.10 -23.29
C ALA A 29 1.10 8.18 -23.06
N GLN A 30 2.24 8.51 -23.67
CA GLN A 30 3.50 7.78 -23.45
C GLN A 30 3.99 7.91 -22.01
N GLY A 31 3.92 9.11 -21.41
CA GLY A 31 4.27 9.33 -20.01
C GLY A 31 3.41 8.51 -19.05
N MET A 32 2.10 8.43 -19.30
CA MET A 32 1.19 7.58 -18.50
C MET A 32 1.50 6.09 -18.67
N GLN A 33 1.86 5.63 -19.86
CA GLN A 33 2.33 4.26 -20.07
C GLN A 33 3.58 3.98 -19.22
N TYR A 34 4.56 4.87 -19.20
CA TYR A 34 5.74 4.72 -18.35
C TYR A 34 5.39 4.71 -16.85
N VAL A 35 4.39 5.48 -16.43
CA VAL A 35 3.86 5.41 -15.05
C VAL A 35 3.30 4.01 -14.75
N GLU A 36 2.52 3.43 -15.66
CA GLU A 36 1.95 2.07 -15.52
C GLU A 36 3.07 1.00 -15.45
N GLU A 37 4.16 1.21 -16.16
CA GLU A 37 5.35 0.34 -16.16
C GLU A 37 6.31 0.64 -14.99
N ASN A 38 5.98 1.58 -14.08
CA ASN A 38 6.83 2.08 -12.99
C ASN A 38 8.17 2.68 -13.45
N LEU A 39 8.26 3.10 -14.70
CA LEU A 39 9.41 3.77 -15.29
C LEU A 39 9.30 5.29 -15.08
N TYR A 40 9.31 5.71 -13.81
CA TYR A 40 8.97 7.08 -13.41
C TYR A 40 9.93 8.15 -13.95
N LYS A 41 11.22 7.84 -14.14
CA LYS A 41 12.18 8.79 -14.74
C LYS A 41 11.90 9.03 -16.23
N GLU A 42 11.54 7.97 -16.94
CA GLU A 42 11.11 8.00 -18.33
C GLU A 42 9.77 8.73 -18.45
N ALA A 43 8.85 8.51 -17.51
CA ALA A 43 7.59 9.21 -17.42
C ALA A 43 7.81 10.74 -17.29
N VAL A 44 8.65 11.18 -16.33
CA VAL A 44 9.01 12.61 -16.19
C VAL A 44 9.55 13.16 -17.49
N THR A 45 10.48 12.44 -18.14
CA THR A 45 11.07 12.89 -19.42
C THR A 45 10.00 13.04 -20.53
N SER A 46 9.01 12.14 -20.56
CA SER A 46 7.93 12.21 -21.54
C SER A 46 6.97 13.37 -21.27
N PHE A 47 6.61 13.60 -20.00
CA PHE A 47 5.76 14.72 -19.63
C PHE A 47 6.44 16.09 -19.83
N GLU A 48 7.75 16.19 -19.60
CA GLU A 48 8.48 17.43 -19.93
C GLU A 48 8.49 17.69 -21.45
N LYS A 49 8.60 16.66 -22.29
CA LYS A 49 8.42 16.82 -23.75
C LYS A 49 7.00 17.24 -24.10
N ALA A 50 5.98 16.66 -23.44
CA ALA A 50 4.59 17.07 -23.63
C ALA A 50 4.40 18.57 -23.34
N LYS A 51 5.01 19.05 -22.24
CA LYS A 51 5.04 20.45 -21.85
C LYS A 51 5.67 21.35 -22.93
N GLU A 52 6.85 20.96 -23.45
CA GLU A 52 7.54 21.69 -24.54
C GLU A 52 6.72 21.71 -25.84
N LYS A 53 5.91 20.69 -26.10
CA LYS A 53 5.04 20.61 -27.28
C LYS A 53 3.71 21.34 -27.11
N GLY A 54 3.41 21.83 -25.90
CA GLY A 54 2.15 22.51 -25.59
C GLY A 54 0.95 21.58 -25.58
N GLU A 55 1.17 20.31 -25.19
CA GLU A 55 0.09 19.37 -24.93
C GLU A 55 -0.75 19.82 -23.73
N ASP A 56 -1.85 19.12 -23.40
CA ASP A 56 -2.77 19.51 -22.33
C ASP A 56 -2.03 19.73 -20.99
N VAL A 57 -1.94 21.01 -20.60
CA VAL A 57 -1.15 21.47 -19.44
C VAL A 57 -1.57 20.77 -18.16
N ARG A 58 -2.87 20.60 -17.96
CA ARG A 58 -3.43 19.99 -16.75
C ARG A 58 -3.08 18.49 -16.68
N GLN A 59 -3.20 17.78 -17.79
CA GLN A 59 -2.80 16.37 -17.86
C GLN A 59 -1.28 16.20 -17.72
N VAL A 60 -0.48 17.10 -18.28
CA VAL A 60 0.99 17.09 -18.15
C VAL A 60 1.38 17.21 -16.68
N TYR A 61 0.87 18.22 -15.97
CA TYR A 61 1.25 18.44 -14.57
C TYR A 61 0.68 17.37 -13.64
N ARG A 62 -0.54 16.85 -13.90
CA ARG A 62 -1.05 15.69 -13.19
C ARG A 62 -0.13 14.47 -13.37
N GLY A 63 0.30 14.20 -14.59
CA GLY A 63 1.23 13.10 -14.89
C GLY A 63 2.60 13.27 -14.24
N LEU A 64 3.17 14.49 -14.26
CA LEU A 64 4.40 14.83 -13.55
C LEU A 64 4.26 14.59 -12.06
N GLY A 65 3.16 15.03 -11.44
CA GLY A 65 2.87 14.79 -10.04
C GLY A 65 2.88 13.31 -9.69
N ILE A 66 2.19 12.48 -10.47
CA ILE A 66 2.16 11.02 -10.28
C ILE A 66 3.56 10.40 -10.45
N ALA A 67 4.32 10.82 -11.45
CA ALA A 67 5.67 10.32 -11.68
C ALA A 67 6.63 10.72 -10.54
N TYR A 68 6.53 11.94 -10.01
CA TYR A 68 7.30 12.37 -8.84
C TYR A 68 6.88 11.65 -7.55
N MET A 69 5.59 11.31 -7.38
CA MET A 69 5.15 10.41 -6.29
C MET A 69 5.86 9.05 -6.37
N GLY A 70 5.94 8.48 -7.56
CA GLY A 70 6.65 7.21 -7.79
C GLY A 70 8.16 7.29 -7.55
N LEU A 71 8.76 8.47 -7.72
CA LEU A 71 10.17 8.74 -7.40
C LEU A 71 10.39 9.12 -5.94
N ALA A 72 9.35 9.20 -5.12
CA ALA A 72 9.36 9.72 -3.75
C ALA A 72 9.86 11.19 -3.64
N ASP A 73 9.80 11.96 -4.75
CA ASP A 73 10.09 13.40 -4.77
C ASP A 73 8.81 14.17 -4.45
N TYR A 74 8.36 14.06 -3.20
CA TYR A 74 7.07 14.61 -2.76
C TYR A 74 6.98 16.13 -2.91
N PRO A 75 8.04 16.92 -2.68
CA PRO A 75 7.99 18.36 -2.92
C PRO A 75 7.64 18.70 -4.37
N LYS A 76 8.26 18.02 -5.36
CA LYS A 76 7.93 18.25 -6.77
C LYS A 76 6.57 17.68 -7.16
N ALA A 77 6.14 16.59 -6.54
CA ALA A 77 4.80 16.07 -6.74
C ALA A 77 3.74 17.09 -6.32
N ILE A 78 3.90 17.70 -5.13
CA ILE A 78 3.02 18.75 -4.62
C ILE A 78 2.98 19.94 -5.58
N GLU A 79 4.14 20.45 -6.01
CA GLU A 79 4.24 21.56 -6.96
C GLU A 79 3.47 21.24 -8.25
N ALA A 80 3.71 20.06 -8.83
CA ALA A 80 3.05 19.65 -10.05
C ALA A 80 1.53 19.52 -9.89
N PHE A 81 1.03 18.95 -8.80
CA PHE A 81 -0.41 18.86 -8.57
C PHE A 81 -1.06 20.22 -8.36
N LEU A 82 -0.40 21.15 -7.69
CA LEU A 82 -0.88 22.52 -7.54
C LEU A 82 -0.96 23.23 -8.90
N GLU A 83 0.04 23.10 -9.76
CA GLU A 83 0.03 23.64 -11.13
C GLU A 83 -1.09 23.02 -11.97
N ALA A 84 -1.37 21.71 -11.80
CA ALA A 84 -2.47 21.06 -12.48
C ALA A 84 -3.82 21.63 -12.06
N LEU A 85 -4.02 21.89 -10.74
CA LEU A 85 -5.24 22.51 -10.22
C LEU A 85 -5.38 23.98 -10.66
N ASP A 86 -4.29 24.76 -10.67
CA ASP A 86 -4.29 26.16 -11.15
C ASP A 86 -4.64 26.26 -12.64
N SER A 87 -4.28 25.22 -13.40
CA SER A 87 -4.60 25.12 -14.84
C SER A 87 -6.06 24.75 -15.12
N SER A 88 -6.88 24.53 -14.09
CA SER A 88 -8.31 24.24 -14.21
C SER A 88 -9.08 25.46 -14.71
N ASN A 89 -10.15 25.21 -15.45
CA ASN A 89 -11.05 26.28 -15.95
C ASN A 89 -12.01 26.81 -14.88
N GLY A 90 -11.85 26.42 -13.63
CA GLY A 90 -12.70 26.79 -12.49
C GLY A 90 -14.04 26.04 -12.41
N ILE A 91 -14.27 25.09 -13.31
CA ILE A 91 -15.41 24.17 -13.23
C ILE A 91 -14.88 22.85 -12.67
N LEU A 92 -15.32 22.47 -11.48
CA LEU A 92 -14.91 21.23 -10.83
C LEU A 92 -15.34 20.02 -11.65
N ASP A 93 -14.37 19.14 -11.92
CA ASP A 93 -14.58 17.91 -12.65
C ASP A 93 -13.92 16.69 -11.93
N SER A 94 -14.03 15.51 -12.53
CA SER A 94 -13.46 14.30 -11.96
C SER A 94 -11.93 14.30 -11.88
N MET A 95 -11.26 15.14 -12.69
CA MET A 95 -9.79 15.28 -12.66
C MET A 95 -9.36 16.15 -11.47
N ASP A 96 -10.09 17.21 -11.12
CA ASP A 96 -9.82 18.00 -9.91
C ASP A 96 -9.91 17.14 -8.66
N TYR A 97 -10.92 16.27 -8.63
CA TYR A 97 -11.13 15.32 -7.54
C TYR A 97 -9.95 14.34 -7.42
N ASP A 98 -9.54 13.73 -8.52
CA ASP A 98 -8.41 12.80 -8.60
C ASP A 98 -7.09 13.49 -8.21
N ILE A 99 -6.83 14.71 -8.72
CA ILE A 99 -5.63 15.49 -8.37
C ILE A 99 -5.59 15.80 -6.87
N ASN A 100 -6.71 16.20 -6.26
CA ASN A 100 -6.77 16.49 -4.83
C ASN A 100 -6.45 15.25 -3.98
N TYR A 101 -6.86 14.04 -4.38
CA TYR A 101 -6.47 12.80 -3.71
C TYR A 101 -4.95 12.57 -3.75
N TYR A 102 -4.34 12.73 -4.93
CA TYR A 102 -2.88 12.62 -5.06
C TYR A 102 -2.15 13.72 -4.28
N LEU A 103 -2.65 14.95 -4.30
CA LEU A 103 -2.08 16.07 -3.56
C LEU A 103 -2.14 15.82 -2.04
N ALA A 104 -3.26 15.36 -1.52
CA ALA A 104 -3.41 15.00 -0.11
C ALA A 104 -2.41 13.90 0.28
N ALA A 105 -2.28 12.87 -0.55
CA ALA A 105 -1.30 11.80 -0.34
C ALA A 105 0.15 12.31 -0.42
N ALA A 106 0.45 13.25 -1.33
CA ALA A 106 1.78 13.85 -1.45
C ALA A 106 2.12 14.69 -0.21
N TYR A 107 1.19 15.50 0.29
CA TYR A 107 1.35 16.24 1.54
C TYR A 107 1.60 15.29 2.72
N TYR A 108 0.81 14.22 2.83
CA TYR A 108 0.98 13.21 3.87
C TYR A 108 2.39 12.59 3.84
N LYS A 109 2.81 12.12 2.66
CA LYS A 109 4.14 11.53 2.48
C LYS A 109 5.30 12.51 2.72
N ASN A 110 5.05 13.81 2.52
CA ASN A 110 6.01 14.88 2.80
C ASN A 110 5.99 15.35 4.26
N GLY A 111 5.20 14.72 5.14
CA GLY A 111 5.06 15.09 6.55
C GLY A 111 4.22 16.36 6.80
N GLN A 112 3.57 16.89 5.78
CA GLN A 112 2.71 18.08 5.85
C GLN A 112 1.27 17.68 6.21
N LEU A 113 1.09 17.15 7.43
CA LEU A 113 -0.17 16.54 7.87
C LEU A 113 -1.34 17.52 7.86
N LYS A 114 -1.12 18.81 8.19
CA LYS A 114 -2.18 19.82 8.20
C LYS A 114 -2.67 20.14 6.79
N GLU A 115 -1.76 20.26 5.83
CA GLU A 115 -2.08 20.51 4.43
C GLU A 115 -2.83 19.32 3.84
N SER A 116 -2.42 18.10 4.18
CA SER A 116 -3.12 16.89 3.80
C SER A 116 -4.56 16.86 4.36
N GLU A 117 -4.73 17.14 5.66
CA GLU A 117 -6.06 17.24 6.26
C GLU A 117 -6.94 18.30 5.57
N ASN A 118 -6.39 19.49 5.29
CA ASN A 118 -7.11 20.56 4.62
C ASN A 118 -7.55 20.12 3.21
N THR A 119 -6.74 19.35 2.51
CA THR A 119 -7.09 18.83 1.20
C THR A 119 -8.23 17.80 1.29
N TYR A 120 -8.20 16.90 2.29
CA TYR A 120 -9.34 15.99 2.52
C TYR A 120 -10.60 16.73 2.99
N ASN A 121 -10.49 17.83 3.75
CA ASN A 121 -11.65 18.69 4.04
C ASN A 121 -12.28 19.20 2.75
N ALA A 122 -11.49 19.70 1.80
CA ALA A 122 -11.99 20.16 0.52
C ALA A 122 -12.66 19.03 -0.29
N ILE A 123 -12.11 17.81 -0.28
CA ILE A 123 -12.73 16.64 -0.92
C ILE A 123 -14.09 16.33 -0.29
N ILE A 124 -14.20 16.34 1.04
CA ILE A 124 -15.45 16.08 1.77
C ILE A 124 -16.47 17.19 1.55
N ASP A 125 -16.04 18.45 1.44
CA ASP A 125 -16.91 19.57 1.10
C ASP A 125 -17.51 19.43 -0.31
N LEU A 126 -16.78 18.81 -1.24
CA LEU A 126 -17.25 18.51 -2.59
C LEU A 126 -18.17 17.29 -2.63
N ASP A 127 -17.85 16.25 -1.88
CA ASP A 127 -18.67 15.04 -1.72
C ASP A 127 -18.68 14.57 -0.26
N SER A 128 -19.70 15.00 0.47
CA SER A 128 -19.91 14.61 1.88
C SER A 128 -20.26 13.12 2.10
N ARG A 129 -20.28 12.33 1.03
CA ARG A 129 -20.53 10.90 1.06
C ARG A 129 -19.30 10.06 0.65
N ASP A 130 -18.14 10.68 0.56
CA ASP A 130 -16.90 10.01 0.27
C ASP A 130 -16.32 9.33 1.53
N ALA A 131 -16.62 8.06 1.71
CA ALA A 131 -16.16 7.28 2.85
C ALA A 131 -14.63 7.19 2.93
N ILE A 132 -13.94 7.11 1.77
CA ILE A 132 -12.48 7.02 1.71
C ILE A 132 -11.84 8.32 2.20
N ALA A 133 -12.41 9.47 1.85
CA ALA A 133 -11.90 10.76 2.32
C ALA A 133 -12.02 10.91 3.85
N TYR A 134 -13.12 10.42 4.45
CA TYR A 134 -13.24 10.35 5.91
C TYR A 134 -12.23 9.40 6.53
N GLU A 135 -12.09 8.18 6.02
CA GLU A 135 -11.10 7.21 6.51
C GLU A 135 -9.69 7.82 6.54
N LEU A 136 -9.25 8.39 5.41
CA LEU A 136 -7.91 8.96 5.26
C LEU A 136 -7.70 10.21 6.11
N ARG A 137 -8.74 11.08 6.26
CA ARG A 137 -8.68 12.23 7.17
C ARG A 137 -8.62 11.79 8.63
N GLY A 138 -9.38 10.78 9.00
CA GLY A 138 -9.35 10.17 10.33
C GLY A 138 -7.95 9.67 10.69
N LYS A 139 -7.28 8.97 9.78
CA LYS A 139 -5.89 8.55 9.94
C LYS A 139 -4.96 9.74 10.21
N ILE A 140 -5.04 10.81 9.42
CA ILE A 140 -4.22 12.00 9.61
C ILE A 140 -4.50 12.67 10.96
N ARG A 141 -5.77 12.77 11.36
CA ARG A 141 -6.18 13.33 12.64
C ARG A 141 -5.63 12.53 13.81
N LEU A 142 -5.59 11.20 13.69
CA LEU A 142 -5.00 10.32 14.68
C LEU A 142 -3.49 10.57 14.82
N GLU A 143 -2.76 10.67 13.71
CA GLU A 143 -1.33 11.02 13.71
C GLU A 143 -1.05 12.45 14.24
N LEU A 144 -2.02 13.35 14.11
CA LEU A 144 -1.98 14.69 14.74
C LEU A 144 -2.35 14.67 16.24
N GLY A 145 -2.62 13.51 16.82
CA GLY A 145 -3.01 13.35 18.22
C GLY A 145 -4.45 13.78 18.54
N ARG A 146 -5.31 13.87 17.54
CA ARG A 146 -6.73 14.28 17.68
C ARG A 146 -7.64 13.06 17.59
N TYR A 147 -7.61 12.27 18.65
CA TYR A 147 -8.28 10.97 18.72
C TYR A 147 -9.80 11.10 18.50
N GLU A 148 -10.47 12.01 19.19
CA GLU A 148 -11.93 12.17 19.10
C GLU A 148 -12.36 12.52 17.67
N ASP A 149 -11.69 13.49 17.04
CA ASP A 149 -11.97 13.89 15.67
C ASP A 149 -11.72 12.75 14.67
N ALA A 150 -10.70 11.92 14.94
CA ALA A 150 -10.40 10.76 14.12
C ALA A 150 -11.48 9.68 14.23
N MET A 151 -11.98 9.42 15.45
CA MET A 151 -13.07 8.47 15.67
C MET A 151 -14.36 8.90 15.01
N GLU A 152 -14.69 10.21 15.03
CA GLU A 152 -15.86 10.74 14.30
C GLU A 152 -15.75 10.49 12.79
N ASP A 153 -14.55 10.63 12.22
CA ASP A 153 -14.29 10.35 10.81
C ASP A 153 -14.40 8.85 10.50
N PHE A 154 -13.84 7.99 11.32
CA PHE A 154 -13.95 6.54 11.13
C PHE A 154 -15.39 6.04 11.26
N ASP A 155 -16.13 6.53 12.25
CA ASP A 155 -17.57 6.23 12.39
C ASP A 155 -18.33 6.65 11.12
N ARG A 156 -18.03 7.85 10.60
CA ARG A 156 -18.68 8.34 9.40
C ARG A 156 -18.32 7.53 8.15
N ALA A 157 -17.07 7.12 8.00
CA ALA A 157 -16.62 6.26 6.89
C ALA A 157 -17.37 4.91 6.92
N ILE A 158 -17.46 4.28 8.09
CA ILE A 158 -18.17 3.00 8.29
C ILE A 158 -19.67 3.15 8.02
N GLU A 159 -20.32 4.23 8.48
CA GLU A 159 -21.74 4.48 8.20
C GLU A 159 -22.03 4.62 6.70
N LEU A 160 -21.12 5.22 5.95
CA LEU A 160 -21.28 5.44 4.51
C LEU A 160 -21.08 4.17 3.69
N GLU A 161 -20.22 3.27 4.13
CA GLU A 161 -19.91 2.01 3.46
C GLU A 161 -19.93 0.82 4.44
N GLU A 162 -21.06 0.61 5.10
CA GLU A 162 -21.30 -0.40 6.17
C GLU A 162 -20.81 -1.83 5.85
N LYS A 163 -20.63 -2.15 4.56
CA LYS A 163 -20.22 -3.49 4.10
C LYS A 163 -18.82 -3.49 3.47
N ASP A 164 -18.09 -2.41 3.58
CA ASP A 164 -16.68 -2.39 3.20
C ASP A 164 -15.81 -2.88 4.36
N TYR A 165 -15.77 -4.20 4.48
CA TYR A 165 -14.98 -4.86 5.54
C TYR A 165 -13.48 -4.71 5.34
N ASP A 166 -13.01 -4.42 4.11
CA ASP A 166 -11.60 -4.16 3.85
C ASP A 166 -11.21 -2.79 4.42
N MET A 167 -12.05 -1.75 4.23
CA MET A 167 -11.87 -0.44 4.88
C MET A 167 -11.89 -0.55 6.39
N LEU A 168 -12.82 -1.32 6.95
CA LEU A 168 -12.90 -1.55 8.38
C LEU A 168 -11.60 -2.17 8.95
N LEU A 169 -11.02 -3.14 8.25
CA LEU A 169 -9.75 -3.74 8.63
C LEU A 169 -8.59 -2.75 8.52
N GLU A 170 -8.58 -1.84 7.55
CA GLU A 170 -7.57 -0.77 7.48
C GLU A 170 -7.71 0.21 8.65
N ILE A 171 -8.92 0.62 9.01
CA ILE A 171 -9.20 1.45 10.21
C ILE A 171 -8.68 0.73 11.47
N TYR A 172 -8.98 -0.57 11.63
CA TYR A 172 -8.45 -1.35 12.75
C TYR A 172 -6.92 -1.29 12.82
N LYS A 173 -6.23 -1.54 11.70
CA LYS A 173 -4.76 -1.53 11.67
C LYS A 173 -4.18 -0.17 12.04
N VAL A 174 -4.80 0.91 11.57
CA VAL A 174 -4.40 2.27 11.93
C VAL A 174 -4.54 2.49 13.44
N LEU A 175 -5.67 2.12 14.03
CA LEU A 175 -5.92 2.26 15.46
C LEU A 175 -4.97 1.37 16.29
N GLU A 176 -4.71 0.14 15.87
CA GLU A 176 -3.77 -0.76 16.53
C GLU A 176 -2.34 -0.19 16.54
N ASN A 177 -1.87 0.31 15.39
CA ASN A 177 -0.53 0.88 15.25
C ASN A 177 -0.33 2.13 16.13
N GLU A 178 -1.37 2.92 16.33
CA GLU A 178 -1.36 4.11 17.17
C GLU A 178 -1.67 3.82 18.66
N GLY A 179 -1.80 2.54 19.03
CA GLY A 179 -2.02 2.12 20.41
C GLY A 179 -3.48 2.15 20.88
N TYR A 180 -4.42 2.30 19.97
CA TYR A 180 -5.86 2.30 20.25
C TYR A 180 -6.54 0.97 19.84
N GLY A 181 -5.83 -0.14 19.96
CA GLY A 181 -6.29 -1.48 19.52
C GLY A 181 -7.65 -1.89 20.09
N GLU A 182 -7.95 -1.54 21.33
CA GLU A 182 -9.28 -1.83 21.94
C GLU A 182 -10.43 -1.13 21.20
N ALA A 183 -10.23 0.12 20.76
CA ALA A 183 -11.23 0.83 19.98
C ALA A 183 -11.40 0.17 18.59
N GLY A 184 -10.29 -0.21 17.95
CA GLY A 184 -10.31 -0.96 16.69
C GLY A 184 -11.01 -2.31 16.84
N ARG A 185 -10.73 -3.05 17.92
CA ARG A 185 -11.37 -4.33 18.22
C ARG A 185 -12.88 -4.22 18.32
N SER A 186 -13.40 -3.16 18.94
CA SER A 186 -14.86 -2.94 19.06
C SER A 186 -15.55 -2.81 17.70
N TYR A 187 -14.89 -2.24 16.71
CA TYR A 187 -15.42 -2.18 15.33
C TYR A 187 -15.49 -3.58 14.69
N LEU A 188 -14.45 -4.42 14.89
CA LEU A 188 -14.43 -5.77 14.34
C LEU A 188 -15.52 -6.65 14.99
N GLU A 189 -15.69 -6.56 16.31
CA GLU A 189 -16.73 -7.29 17.05
C GLU A 189 -18.13 -6.91 16.55
N LYS A 190 -18.42 -5.62 16.43
CA LYS A 190 -19.69 -5.12 15.88
C LYS A 190 -19.92 -5.62 14.45
N ALA A 191 -18.89 -5.58 13.59
CA ALA A 191 -19.02 -6.07 12.24
C ALA A 191 -19.28 -7.57 12.15
N LEU A 192 -18.70 -8.38 13.04
CA LEU A 192 -18.97 -9.82 13.14
C LEU A 192 -20.39 -10.12 13.58
N GLU A 193 -20.95 -9.32 14.52
CA GLU A 193 -22.32 -9.48 14.99
C GLU A 193 -23.36 -9.08 13.93
N GLU A 194 -23.18 -7.93 13.31
CA GLU A 194 -24.16 -7.33 12.37
C GLU A 194 -23.99 -7.82 10.93
N GLY A 195 -22.76 -8.14 10.53
CA GLY A 195 -22.36 -8.43 9.15
C GLY A 195 -22.34 -9.91 8.75
N GLU A 196 -22.68 -10.85 9.63
CA GLU A 196 -22.48 -12.30 9.44
C GLU A 196 -22.95 -12.85 8.08
N LYS A 197 -24.03 -12.30 7.53
CA LYS A 197 -24.62 -12.77 6.25
C LYS A 197 -24.03 -12.12 5.01
N SER A 198 -23.33 -10.99 5.14
CA SER A 198 -22.79 -10.20 4.03
C SER A 198 -21.28 -10.31 3.89
N MET A 199 -20.61 -10.80 4.91
CA MET A 199 -19.17 -10.96 4.99
C MET A 199 -18.73 -12.29 4.33
N THR A 200 -17.64 -12.25 3.58
CA THR A 200 -17.00 -13.49 3.11
C THR A 200 -16.35 -14.25 4.27
N GLN A 201 -16.20 -15.56 4.14
CA GLN A 201 -15.52 -16.34 5.18
C GLN A 201 -14.05 -15.92 5.34
N THR A 202 -13.39 -15.51 4.25
CA THR A 202 -12.02 -14.97 4.32
C THR A 202 -11.98 -13.69 5.17
N GLN A 203 -12.87 -12.73 4.93
CA GLN A 203 -12.96 -11.51 5.74
C GLN A 203 -13.25 -11.82 7.22
N LYS A 204 -14.16 -12.74 7.48
CA LYS A 204 -14.47 -13.19 8.84
C LYS A 204 -13.24 -13.80 9.53
N GLY A 205 -12.52 -14.68 8.83
CA GLY A 205 -11.28 -15.25 9.35
C GLY A 205 -10.19 -14.23 9.62
N MET A 206 -10.07 -13.22 8.74
CA MET A 206 -9.15 -12.09 8.95
C MET A 206 -9.49 -11.27 10.20
N MET A 207 -10.77 -11.00 10.45
CA MET A 207 -11.18 -10.28 11.66
C MET A 207 -10.79 -11.05 12.91
N TYR A 208 -11.06 -12.35 12.98
CA TYR A 208 -10.61 -13.18 14.09
C TYR A 208 -9.10 -13.20 14.25
N TYR A 209 -8.35 -13.24 13.14
CA TYR A 209 -6.89 -13.13 13.18
C TYR A 209 -6.43 -11.82 13.84
N PHE A 210 -6.99 -10.67 13.42
CA PHE A 210 -6.63 -9.37 13.98
C PHE A 210 -7.07 -9.20 15.43
N MET A 211 -8.14 -9.84 15.83
CA MET A 211 -8.57 -9.90 17.25
C MET A 211 -7.70 -10.81 18.12
N GLY A 212 -6.74 -11.55 17.53
CA GLY A 212 -5.90 -12.50 18.23
C GLY A 212 -6.58 -13.85 18.50
N GLU A 213 -7.77 -14.06 17.95
CA GLU A 213 -8.57 -15.30 18.10
C GLU A 213 -8.15 -16.31 17.02
N TYR A 214 -6.90 -16.80 17.16
CA TYR A 214 -6.25 -17.56 16.08
C TYR A 214 -6.87 -18.93 15.83
N GLU A 215 -7.47 -19.57 16.85
CA GLU A 215 -8.15 -20.85 16.66
C GLU A 215 -9.44 -20.70 15.86
N GLU A 216 -10.21 -19.65 16.11
CA GLU A 216 -11.40 -19.29 15.35
C GLU A 216 -11.03 -18.92 13.90
N ALA A 217 -10.01 -18.09 13.73
CA ALA A 217 -9.45 -17.73 12.42
C ALA A 217 -9.07 -18.98 11.64
N ARG A 218 -8.33 -19.91 12.27
CA ARG A 218 -7.92 -21.19 11.66
C ARG A 218 -9.11 -22.01 11.19
N GLN A 219 -10.12 -22.22 12.06
CA GLN A 219 -11.29 -23.04 11.73
C GLN A 219 -12.07 -22.53 10.50
N ILE A 220 -12.08 -21.21 10.31
CA ILE A 220 -12.78 -20.57 9.20
C ILE A 220 -11.89 -20.61 7.94
N LEU A 221 -10.64 -20.14 8.05
CA LEU A 221 -9.73 -20.00 6.92
C LEU A 221 -9.29 -21.35 6.31
N GLU A 222 -9.26 -22.43 7.11
CA GLU A 222 -9.01 -23.78 6.58
C GLU A 222 -9.98 -24.20 5.50
N LYS A 223 -11.24 -23.75 5.58
CA LYS A 223 -12.26 -24.03 4.55
C LYS A 223 -12.03 -23.20 3.28
N GLU A 224 -11.30 -22.10 3.40
CA GLU A 224 -11.04 -21.13 2.35
C GLU A 224 -9.61 -21.25 1.74
N LYS A 225 -8.80 -22.19 2.16
CA LYS A 225 -7.38 -22.33 1.78
C LYS A 225 -7.08 -22.44 0.27
N ASN A 226 -8.10 -22.67 -0.54
CA ASN A 226 -7.99 -22.75 -2.00
C ASN A 226 -8.74 -21.63 -2.72
N THR A 227 -9.24 -20.63 -2.00
CA THR A 227 -10.10 -19.56 -2.58
C THR A 227 -9.30 -18.36 -3.09
N GLY A 228 -8.02 -18.25 -2.75
CA GLY A 228 -7.16 -17.18 -3.25
C GLY A 228 -6.04 -16.77 -2.29
N LYS A 229 -5.20 -15.84 -2.76
CA LYS A 229 -4.02 -15.36 -2.05
C LYS A 229 -4.33 -14.88 -0.63
N GLN A 230 -5.36 -14.07 -0.46
CA GLN A 230 -5.69 -13.47 0.83
C GLN A 230 -6.00 -14.54 1.90
N ALA A 231 -6.81 -15.55 1.54
CA ALA A 231 -7.14 -16.65 2.44
C ALA A 231 -5.88 -17.46 2.83
N VAL A 232 -5.03 -17.78 1.85
CA VAL A 232 -3.77 -18.51 2.09
C VAL A 232 -2.82 -17.69 2.96
N THR A 233 -2.70 -16.40 2.72
CA THR A 233 -1.83 -15.50 3.50
C THR A 233 -2.24 -15.51 4.97
N TYR A 234 -3.51 -15.21 5.25
CA TYR A 234 -3.97 -15.11 6.64
C TYR A 234 -4.07 -16.47 7.33
N LEU A 235 -4.35 -17.55 6.60
CA LEU A 235 -4.27 -18.90 7.16
C LEU A 235 -2.84 -19.26 7.55
N GLY A 236 -1.86 -18.99 6.69
CA GLY A 236 -0.45 -19.21 7.00
C GLY A 236 0.00 -18.39 8.20
N MET A 237 -0.29 -17.08 8.20
CA MET A 237 0.00 -16.20 9.35
C MET A 237 -0.68 -16.68 10.64
N THR A 238 -1.90 -17.23 10.54
CA THR A 238 -2.61 -17.83 11.69
C THR A 238 -1.85 -19.03 12.22
N TYR A 239 -1.37 -19.93 11.36
CA TYR A 239 -0.54 -21.07 11.79
C TYR A 239 0.80 -20.65 12.36
N GLU A 240 1.42 -19.58 11.86
CA GLU A 240 2.62 -18.98 12.46
C GLU A 240 2.35 -18.51 13.89
N LYS A 241 1.22 -17.84 14.13
CA LYS A 241 0.79 -17.40 15.47
C LYS A 241 0.51 -18.57 16.42
N LEU A 242 0.04 -19.69 15.87
CA LEU A 242 -0.19 -20.93 16.61
C LEU A 242 1.09 -21.79 16.76
N GLY A 243 2.22 -21.38 16.15
CA GLY A 243 3.52 -22.05 16.24
C GLY A 243 3.73 -23.20 15.24
N ASP A 244 2.78 -23.44 14.31
CA ASP A 244 2.94 -24.45 13.27
C ASP A 244 3.54 -23.85 11.98
N TYR A 245 4.79 -23.46 12.08
CA TYR A 245 5.56 -22.91 10.95
C TYR A 245 5.70 -23.90 9.78
N ASN A 246 5.72 -25.21 10.05
CA ASN A 246 5.82 -26.21 8.99
C ASN A 246 4.61 -26.19 8.06
N TYR A 247 3.42 -26.12 8.66
CA TYR A 247 2.18 -26.08 7.89
C TYR A 247 2.02 -24.73 7.18
N ALA A 248 2.35 -23.62 7.84
CA ALA A 248 2.37 -22.30 7.23
C ALA A 248 3.25 -22.26 5.97
N CYS A 249 4.50 -22.73 6.07
CA CYS A 249 5.41 -22.84 4.92
C CYS A 249 4.85 -23.73 3.81
N SER A 250 4.16 -24.82 4.15
CA SER A 250 3.52 -25.71 3.17
C SER A 250 2.41 -25.00 2.40
N LEU A 251 1.57 -24.23 3.09
CA LEU A 251 0.51 -23.41 2.48
C LEU A 251 1.08 -22.39 1.49
N TYR A 252 2.09 -21.61 1.92
CA TYR A 252 2.72 -20.62 1.08
C TYR A 252 3.39 -21.25 -0.15
N ASN A 253 4.16 -22.33 0.05
CA ASN A 253 4.81 -23.02 -1.06
C ASN A 253 3.79 -23.57 -2.08
N ASN A 254 2.70 -24.18 -1.61
CA ASN A 254 1.68 -24.72 -2.51
C ASN A 254 1.03 -23.64 -3.37
N TYR A 255 0.77 -22.47 -2.80
CA TYR A 255 0.24 -21.34 -3.56
C TYR A 255 1.27 -20.81 -4.58
N LEU A 256 2.49 -20.60 -4.13
CA LEU A 256 3.60 -20.06 -4.95
C LEU A 256 4.01 -20.96 -6.12
N LEU A 257 3.71 -22.26 -6.09
CA LEU A 257 3.89 -23.16 -7.22
C LEU A 257 2.97 -22.85 -8.40
N ALA A 258 1.78 -22.35 -8.12
CA ALA A 258 0.79 -22.02 -9.14
C ALA A 258 0.84 -20.51 -9.51
N GLU A 259 0.99 -19.66 -8.53
CA GLU A 259 0.93 -18.20 -8.64
C GLU A 259 2.08 -17.57 -7.86
N PRO A 260 3.23 -17.28 -8.49
CA PRO A 260 4.31 -16.55 -7.86
C PRO A 260 3.86 -15.15 -7.38
N ASP A 261 4.19 -14.81 -6.13
CA ASP A 261 3.81 -13.52 -5.51
C ASP A 261 4.89 -13.05 -4.53
N ALA A 262 5.37 -11.82 -4.71
CA ALA A 262 6.47 -11.26 -3.91
C ALA A 262 6.13 -11.16 -2.41
N THR A 263 4.89 -10.82 -2.08
CA THR A 263 4.44 -10.71 -0.69
C THR A 263 4.44 -12.08 0.00
N LEU A 264 3.97 -13.11 -0.70
CA LEU A 264 4.00 -14.48 -0.16
C LEU A 264 5.42 -15.07 -0.09
N TYR A 265 6.31 -14.71 -1.02
CA TYR A 265 7.74 -15.05 -0.87
C TYR A 265 8.35 -14.37 0.36
N ASN A 266 7.98 -13.13 0.65
CA ASN A 266 8.41 -12.47 1.88
C ASN A 266 7.89 -13.19 3.13
N GLN A 267 6.61 -13.56 3.18
CA GLN A 267 6.03 -14.32 4.30
C GLN A 267 6.69 -15.70 4.47
N LEU A 268 6.92 -16.41 3.37
CA LEU A 268 7.64 -17.69 3.40
C LEU A 268 9.05 -17.54 3.94
N GLY A 269 9.77 -16.50 3.53
CA GLY A 269 11.10 -16.17 4.03
C GLY A 269 11.10 -15.88 5.52
N MET A 270 10.18 -15.06 6.00
CA MET A 270 10.01 -14.75 7.43
C MET A 270 9.68 -16.00 8.24
N CYS A 271 8.78 -16.86 7.74
CA CYS A 271 8.45 -18.13 8.36
C CYS A 271 9.68 -19.05 8.47
N LYS A 272 10.52 -19.09 7.43
CA LYS A 272 11.77 -19.84 7.41
C LYS A 272 12.83 -19.29 8.39
N LEU A 273 12.91 -17.96 8.55
CA LEU A 273 13.75 -17.33 9.58
C LEU A 273 13.38 -17.80 10.99
N GLN A 274 12.07 -17.87 11.29
CA GLN A 274 11.56 -18.35 12.58
C GLN A 274 11.89 -19.83 12.81
N MET A 275 12.06 -20.61 11.75
CA MET A 275 12.51 -22.01 11.80
C MET A 275 14.03 -22.17 11.83
N GLU A 276 14.78 -21.08 11.84
CA GLU A 276 16.25 -21.05 11.74
C GLU A 276 16.80 -21.65 10.43
N ASP A 277 15.95 -21.76 9.38
CA ASP A 277 16.32 -22.23 8.04
C ASP A 277 16.73 -21.01 7.20
N TYR A 278 17.89 -20.44 7.53
CA TYR A 278 18.35 -19.16 7.01
C TYR A 278 18.64 -19.17 5.51
N GLU A 279 19.17 -20.29 4.97
CA GLU A 279 19.41 -20.47 3.54
C GLU A 279 18.10 -20.49 2.75
N ALA A 280 17.08 -21.20 3.25
CA ALA A 280 15.78 -21.22 2.59
C ALA A 280 15.04 -19.87 2.72
N ALA A 281 15.22 -19.17 3.85
CA ALA A 281 14.73 -17.82 4.03
C ALA A 281 15.33 -16.85 2.99
N LEU A 282 16.65 -16.83 2.88
CA LEU A 282 17.38 -16.03 1.88
C LEU A 282 16.90 -16.33 0.45
N THR A 283 16.77 -17.61 0.11
CA THR A 283 16.26 -18.04 -1.21
C THR A 283 14.85 -17.49 -1.48
N SER A 284 13.99 -17.48 -0.46
CA SER A 284 12.62 -16.96 -0.59
C SER A 284 12.61 -15.46 -0.82
N PHE A 285 13.39 -14.70 -0.05
CA PHE A 285 13.50 -13.24 -0.23
C PHE A 285 14.04 -12.87 -1.61
N GLN A 286 15.07 -13.58 -2.09
CA GLN A 286 15.65 -13.36 -3.42
C GLN A 286 14.63 -13.62 -4.54
N LYS A 287 13.83 -14.69 -4.44
CA LYS A 287 12.74 -14.95 -5.40
C LYS A 287 11.70 -13.82 -5.41
N GLY A 288 11.38 -13.27 -4.25
CA GLY A 288 10.50 -12.11 -4.17
C GLY A 288 11.09 -10.86 -4.83
N LEU A 289 12.41 -10.65 -4.67
CA LEU A 289 13.15 -9.53 -5.27
C LEU A 289 13.32 -9.63 -6.81
N GLU A 290 13.26 -10.84 -7.36
CA GLU A 290 13.30 -11.06 -8.81
C GLU A 290 11.98 -10.71 -9.51
N MET A 291 10.92 -10.48 -8.77
CA MET A 291 9.60 -10.20 -9.34
C MET A 291 9.45 -8.73 -9.75
N GLU A 292 8.89 -8.49 -10.93
CA GLU A 292 8.43 -7.18 -11.34
C GLU A 292 7.27 -6.70 -10.45
N ASN A 293 7.19 -5.39 -10.20
CA ASN A 293 6.10 -4.77 -9.43
C ASN A 293 5.94 -5.32 -8.00
N CYS A 294 7.05 -5.41 -7.26
CA CYS A 294 7.05 -5.88 -5.88
C CYS A 294 6.58 -4.78 -4.89
N PRO A 295 5.36 -4.86 -4.31
CA PRO A 295 4.87 -3.85 -3.36
C PRO A 295 5.61 -3.87 -2.01
N CYS A 296 6.32 -4.97 -1.72
CA CYS A 296 7.07 -5.17 -0.47
C CYS A 296 8.59 -5.15 -0.67
N ILE A 297 9.07 -4.45 -1.71
CA ILE A 297 10.50 -4.44 -2.08
C ILE A 297 11.40 -3.93 -0.94
N GLN A 298 10.95 -2.94 -0.17
CA GLN A 298 11.69 -2.44 1.00
C GLN A 298 11.87 -3.54 2.04
N SER A 299 10.79 -4.20 2.44
CA SER A 299 10.82 -5.30 3.42
C SER A 299 11.66 -6.48 2.92
N LEU A 300 11.52 -6.85 1.64
CA LEU A 300 12.33 -7.94 1.06
C LEU A 300 13.82 -7.64 1.08
N LYS A 301 14.23 -6.41 0.71
CA LYS A 301 15.65 -6.01 0.77
C LYS A 301 16.18 -6.02 2.19
N PHE A 302 15.40 -5.53 3.16
CA PHE A 302 15.80 -5.54 4.56
C PHE A 302 15.91 -6.98 5.08
N ASN A 303 14.91 -7.82 4.81
CA ASN A 303 14.90 -9.21 5.24
C ASN A 303 16.02 -10.06 4.58
N GLU A 304 16.42 -9.76 3.33
CA GLU A 304 17.60 -10.35 2.70
C GLU A 304 18.87 -10.04 3.48
N ILE A 305 19.04 -8.78 3.93
CA ILE A 305 20.17 -8.35 4.77
C ILE A 305 20.18 -9.15 6.08
N VAL A 306 19.04 -9.19 6.77
CA VAL A 306 18.89 -9.94 8.03
C VAL A 306 19.20 -11.43 7.84
N ALA A 307 18.79 -12.04 6.72
CA ALA A 307 19.12 -13.42 6.44
C ALA A 307 20.64 -13.64 6.27
N TYR A 308 21.34 -12.72 5.60
CA TYR A 308 22.83 -12.78 5.51
C TYR A 308 23.50 -12.62 6.87
N GLU A 309 22.95 -11.81 7.77
CA GLU A 309 23.47 -11.66 9.14
C GLU A 309 23.35 -12.97 9.92
N TYR A 310 22.21 -13.65 9.88
CA TYR A 310 22.00 -14.94 10.51
C TYR A 310 22.91 -16.04 9.93
N LEU A 311 23.25 -15.93 8.65
CA LEU A 311 24.23 -16.81 8.01
C LEU A 311 25.69 -16.47 8.36
N GLY A 312 25.94 -15.37 9.09
CA GLY A 312 27.28 -14.90 9.43
C GLY A 312 28.01 -14.22 8.27
N GLU A 313 27.31 -13.94 7.16
CA GLU A 313 27.88 -13.29 5.97
C GLU A 313 27.86 -11.76 6.09
N PHE A 314 28.40 -11.25 7.21
CA PHE A 314 28.34 -9.82 7.60
C PHE A 314 28.86 -8.85 6.54
N GLN A 315 29.86 -9.25 5.74
CA GLN A 315 30.38 -8.38 4.68
C GLN A 315 29.35 -8.16 3.56
N LYS A 316 28.58 -9.20 3.19
CA LYS A 316 27.50 -9.07 2.22
C LYS A 316 26.35 -8.24 2.79
N ALA A 317 25.93 -8.55 4.02
CA ALA A 317 24.89 -7.81 4.72
C ALA A 317 25.24 -6.30 4.74
N LYS A 318 26.49 -5.94 5.07
CA LYS A 318 26.91 -4.55 5.08
C LYS A 318 26.83 -3.86 3.71
N ILE A 319 27.32 -4.52 2.65
CA ILE A 319 27.25 -3.95 1.28
C ILE A 319 25.79 -3.69 0.86
N LEU A 320 24.90 -4.63 1.16
CA LEU A 320 23.48 -4.46 0.88
C LEU A 320 22.85 -3.37 1.73
N MET A 321 23.23 -3.26 3.01
CA MET A 321 22.76 -2.22 3.91
C MET A 321 23.23 -0.82 3.48
N ASP A 322 24.46 -0.67 2.99
CA ASP A 322 24.96 0.59 2.41
C ASP A 322 24.06 1.03 1.24
N SER A 323 23.70 0.09 0.34
CA SER A 323 22.79 0.38 -0.79
C SER A 323 21.35 0.63 -0.34
N TYR A 324 20.89 -0.09 0.67
CA TYR A 324 19.55 0.06 1.25
C TYR A 324 19.35 1.47 1.82
N LEU A 325 20.28 1.93 2.66
CA LEU A 325 20.21 3.25 3.30
C LEU A 325 20.36 4.43 2.32
N LEU A 326 20.97 4.22 1.14
CA LEU A 326 20.92 5.22 0.07
C LEU A 326 19.52 5.39 -0.52
N THR A 327 18.72 4.34 -0.49
CA THR A 327 17.35 4.35 -1.03
C THR A 327 16.32 4.73 0.05
N TYR A 328 16.55 4.29 1.29
CA TYR A 328 15.67 4.47 2.45
C TYR A 328 16.41 5.14 3.62
N PRO A 329 16.81 6.41 3.47
CA PRO A 329 17.69 7.09 4.44
C PRO A 329 17.02 7.35 5.80
N ASP A 330 15.70 7.29 5.88
CA ASP A 330 14.94 7.56 7.11
C ASP A 330 14.52 6.31 7.88
N ASP A 331 14.97 5.13 7.43
CA ASP A 331 14.68 3.86 8.11
C ASP A 331 15.54 3.73 9.38
N GLU A 332 14.93 4.02 10.54
CA GLU A 332 15.60 4.02 11.84
C GLU A 332 16.01 2.62 12.32
N GLU A 333 15.28 1.57 11.89
CA GLU A 333 15.65 0.18 12.18
C GLU A 333 16.91 -0.21 11.40
N ALA A 334 16.92 0.09 10.11
CA ALA A 334 18.10 -0.16 9.27
C ALA A 334 19.33 0.62 9.73
N LYS A 335 19.17 1.87 10.19
CA LYS A 335 20.28 2.65 10.78
C LYS A 335 20.87 1.97 12.02
N ARG A 336 20.03 1.45 12.91
CA ARG A 336 20.50 0.71 14.11
C ARG A 336 21.23 -0.57 13.73
N GLU A 337 20.68 -1.34 12.78
CA GLU A 337 21.31 -2.56 12.30
C GLU A 337 22.63 -2.27 11.59
N TYR A 338 22.72 -1.16 10.85
CA TYR A 338 23.97 -0.74 10.22
C TYR A 338 25.09 -0.45 11.23
N GLU A 339 24.77 0.18 12.37
CA GLU A 339 25.77 0.39 13.44
C GLU A 339 26.30 -0.96 13.99
N PHE A 340 25.46 -1.99 14.09
CA PHE A 340 25.90 -3.33 14.42
C PHE A 340 26.84 -3.90 13.34
N LEU A 341 26.47 -3.80 12.07
CA LEU A 341 27.27 -4.31 10.95
C LEU A 341 28.65 -3.63 10.81
N LYS A 342 28.79 -2.38 11.21
CA LYS A 342 30.07 -1.67 11.22
C LYS A 342 31.09 -2.29 12.18
N THR A 343 30.66 -3.04 13.16
CA THR A 343 31.50 -3.65 14.18
C THR A 343 31.94 -5.08 13.82
N ARG A 344 31.49 -5.62 12.67
CA ARG A 344 31.75 -6.98 12.18
C ARG A 344 32.59 -6.97 10.90
#